data_675c8d9a2d13c91edaa5c62b1edd76f0
#
_entry.id   675c8d9a2d13c91edaa5c62b1edd76f0
#
_cell.length_a   1.000
_cell.length_b   1.000
_cell.length_c   1.000
_cell.angle_alpha   90.00
_cell.angle_beta   90.00
_cell.angle_gamma   90.00
#
_symmetry.space_group_name_H-M   'P 1'
#
loop_
_entity.id
_entity.type
_entity.pdbx_description
1 polymer ?
#
loop_
_entity_poly.entity_id
_entity_poly.type
_entity_poly.pdbx_seq_one_letter_code
_entity_poly.pdbx_strand_id
1 'polypeptide(L)'
;MLFKGIGRTFSTENDHQFETIGAFWDEFAAKYGRVNLQGLGYGWTEQSIEYVIGLIDGKIDGTDRAVELPDTGWITVRGKTANLGEIYEKIYQEGRLKYEIERFTDCGDCEIMYY
;
A
#
# COMPACT_ATOMS: atom_id res chain seq x y z
N MET A 1 14.14 -0.59 7.10
CA MET A 1 13.37 -1.78 6.66
C MET A 1 13.46 -1.91 5.14
N LEU A 2 13.46 -3.10 4.64
CA LEU A 2 13.49 -3.34 3.20
C LEU A 2 12.18 -3.99 2.75
N PHE A 3 11.43 -3.30 1.87
CA PHE A 3 10.18 -3.79 1.29
C PHE A 3 10.46 -4.36 -0.08
N LYS A 4 10.10 -5.61 -0.31
CA LYS A 4 10.32 -6.29 -1.60
C LYS A 4 9.02 -6.87 -2.13
N GLY A 5 8.81 -6.73 -3.42
CA GLY A 5 7.61 -7.26 -4.06
C GLY A 5 7.55 -6.94 -5.55
N ILE A 6 6.34 -6.99 -6.08
CA ILE A 6 6.04 -6.66 -7.47
C ILE A 6 5.42 -5.27 -7.50
N GLY A 7 6.04 -4.37 -8.25
CA GLY A 7 5.63 -2.97 -8.33
C GLY A 7 5.13 -2.56 -9.71
N ARG A 8 4.24 -1.59 -9.70
CA ARG A 8 3.72 -0.94 -10.91
C ARG A 8 3.49 0.54 -10.64
N THR A 9 3.44 1.32 -11.71
CA THR A 9 3.09 2.74 -11.67
C THR A 9 1.62 2.90 -12.02
N PHE A 10 0.89 3.67 -11.21
CA PHE A 10 -0.54 3.91 -11.42
C PHE A 10 -0.82 5.39 -11.61
N SER A 11 -1.76 5.72 -12.51
CA SER A 11 -2.24 7.10 -12.66
C SER A 11 -3.10 7.49 -11.46
N THR A 12 -2.89 8.71 -10.96
CA THR A 12 -3.70 9.30 -9.89
C THR A 12 -4.74 10.30 -10.42
N GLU A 13 -4.87 10.43 -11.74
CA GLU A 13 -5.85 11.32 -12.34
C GLU A 13 -7.26 10.86 -11.99
N ASN A 14 -8.10 11.80 -11.52
CA ASN A 14 -9.48 11.54 -11.11
C ASN A 14 -9.62 10.40 -10.07
N ASP A 15 -8.63 10.25 -9.20
CA ASP A 15 -8.57 9.18 -8.19
C ASP A 15 -8.64 7.76 -8.78
N HIS A 16 -8.20 7.61 -10.02
CA HIS A 16 -8.23 6.34 -10.75
C HIS A 16 -7.39 5.24 -10.10
N GLN A 17 -6.38 5.62 -9.31
CA GLN A 17 -5.52 4.66 -8.59
C GLN A 17 -6.30 3.76 -7.63
N PHE A 18 -7.39 4.21 -7.04
CA PHE A 18 -8.18 3.36 -6.14
C PHE A 18 -8.75 2.15 -6.85
N GLU A 19 -9.21 2.32 -8.08
CA GLU A 19 -9.73 1.23 -8.91
C GLU A 19 -8.62 0.33 -9.41
N THR A 20 -7.55 0.89 -9.96
CA THR A 20 -6.46 0.13 -10.58
C THR A 20 -5.62 -0.60 -9.55
N ILE A 21 -5.34 -0.01 -8.40
CA ILE A 21 -4.65 -0.67 -7.30
C ILE A 21 -5.53 -1.78 -6.72
N GLY A 22 -6.84 -1.56 -6.61
CA GLY A 22 -7.78 -2.60 -6.20
C GLY A 22 -7.75 -3.82 -7.11
N ALA A 23 -7.73 -3.62 -8.43
CA ALA A 23 -7.61 -4.70 -9.41
C ALA A 23 -6.26 -5.44 -9.30
N PHE A 24 -5.18 -4.70 -9.04
CA PHE A 24 -3.85 -5.27 -8.80
C PHE A 24 -3.85 -6.18 -7.56
N TRP A 25 -4.48 -5.73 -6.47
CA TRP A 25 -4.67 -6.54 -5.27
C TRP A 25 -5.46 -7.82 -5.54
N ASP A 26 -6.52 -7.74 -6.35
CA ASP A 26 -7.35 -8.90 -6.68
C ASP A 26 -6.54 -10.01 -7.38
N GLU A 27 -5.61 -9.64 -8.26
CA GLU A 27 -4.68 -10.58 -8.90
C GLU A 27 -3.87 -11.38 -7.87
N PHE A 28 -3.31 -10.67 -6.87
CA PHE A 28 -2.43 -11.29 -5.87
C PHE A 28 -3.21 -11.98 -4.76
N ALA A 29 -4.34 -11.45 -4.36
CA ALA A 29 -5.18 -12.06 -3.33
C ALA A 29 -5.67 -13.46 -3.76
N ALA A 30 -5.97 -13.64 -5.04
CA ALA A 30 -6.36 -14.95 -5.58
C ALA A 30 -5.24 -15.99 -5.48
N LYS A 31 -3.98 -15.57 -5.53
CA LYS A 31 -2.81 -16.47 -5.53
C LYS A 31 -2.23 -16.69 -4.13
N TYR A 32 -2.12 -15.65 -3.33
CA TYR A 32 -1.39 -15.67 -2.05
C TYR A 32 -2.25 -15.42 -0.82
N GLY A 33 -3.47 -14.89 -1.01
CA GLY A 33 -4.29 -14.38 0.08
C GLY A 33 -3.89 -12.98 0.50
N ARG A 34 -4.88 -12.10 0.68
CA ARG A 34 -4.66 -10.68 0.99
C ARG A 34 -3.97 -10.46 2.33
N VAL A 35 -4.27 -11.30 3.33
CA VAL A 35 -3.73 -11.17 4.69
C VAL A 35 -2.25 -11.54 4.81
N ASN A 36 -1.71 -12.22 3.83
CA ASN A 36 -0.30 -12.65 3.81
C ASN A 36 0.62 -11.64 3.12
N LEU A 37 0.07 -10.56 2.60
CA LEU A 37 0.79 -9.56 1.82
C LEU A 37 0.57 -8.16 2.38
N GLN A 38 1.46 -7.25 1.99
CA GLN A 38 1.38 -5.83 2.31
C GLN A 38 1.47 -5.02 1.04
N GLY A 39 0.88 -3.81 1.05
CA GLY A 39 0.97 -2.85 -0.04
C GLY A 39 1.79 -1.64 0.37
N LEU A 40 2.70 -1.20 -0.48
CA LEU A 40 3.50 -0.01 -0.29
C LEU A 40 3.19 1.01 -1.39
N GLY A 41 2.71 2.19 -1.00
CA GLY A 41 2.58 3.34 -1.88
C GLY A 41 3.70 4.34 -1.63
N TYR A 42 4.32 4.84 -2.69
CA TYR A 42 5.41 5.82 -2.62
C TYR A 42 5.60 6.54 -3.95
N GLY A 43 6.53 7.47 -3.98
CA GLY A 43 6.92 8.12 -5.22
C GLY A 43 5.79 8.91 -5.89
N TRP A 44 4.93 9.58 -5.10
CA TRP A 44 3.84 10.39 -5.65
C TRP A 44 4.38 11.51 -6.53
N THR A 45 3.76 11.65 -7.68
CA THR A 45 3.91 12.82 -8.55
C THR A 45 2.56 13.50 -8.69
N GLU A 46 2.47 14.55 -9.49
CA GLU A 46 1.17 15.20 -9.77
C GLU A 46 0.18 14.28 -10.50
N GLN A 47 0.68 13.23 -11.15
CA GLN A 47 -0.12 12.38 -12.04
C GLN A 47 -0.03 10.89 -11.74
N SER A 48 0.81 10.46 -10.81
CA SER A 48 1.06 9.04 -10.59
C SER A 48 1.54 8.69 -9.19
N ILE A 49 1.46 7.40 -8.88
CA ILE A 49 1.96 6.79 -7.66
C ILE A 49 2.64 5.47 -8.02
N GLU A 50 3.74 5.15 -7.34
CA GLU A 50 4.35 3.83 -7.38
C GLU A 50 3.72 2.95 -6.31
N TYR A 51 3.37 1.73 -6.64
CA TYR A 51 2.74 0.81 -5.69
C TYR A 51 3.33 -0.59 -5.82
N VAL A 52 3.68 -1.19 -4.68
CA VAL A 52 4.31 -2.51 -4.61
C VAL A 52 3.46 -3.40 -3.69
N ILE A 53 3.16 -4.61 -4.15
CA ILE A 53 2.59 -5.66 -3.30
C ILE A 53 3.71 -6.64 -2.96
N GLY A 54 3.94 -6.85 -1.67
CA GLY A 54 5.04 -7.69 -1.21
C GLY A 54 5.10 -7.80 0.31
N LEU A 55 6.33 -7.83 0.84
CA LEU A 55 6.58 -8.03 2.28
C LEU A 55 7.71 -7.14 2.78
N ILE A 56 7.59 -6.71 4.04
CA ILE A 56 8.70 -6.12 4.79
C ILE A 56 9.64 -7.26 5.21
N ASP A 57 10.93 -7.07 4.91
CA ASP A 57 12.01 -8.03 5.25
C ASP A 57 11.77 -9.45 4.73
N GLY A 58 10.96 -9.57 3.66
CA GLY A 58 10.69 -10.82 2.96
C GLY A 58 10.62 -10.60 1.46
N LYS A 59 10.17 -11.61 0.73
CA LYS A 59 9.93 -11.48 -0.71
C LYS A 59 8.88 -12.50 -1.17
N ILE A 60 8.27 -12.22 -2.32
CA ILE A 60 7.36 -13.14 -3.02
C ILE A 60 7.98 -13.54 -4.35
N ASP A 61 7.46 -14.60 -4.97
CA ASP A 61 7.91 -15.03 -6.29
C ASP A 61 7.69 -13.92 -7.32
N GLY A 62 8.68 -13.72 -8.18
CA GLY A 62 8.61 -12.69 -9.21
C GLY A 62 8.92 -11.28 -8.71
N THR A 63 9.45 -11.13 -7.50
CA THR A 63 9.86 -9.83 -6.95
C THR A 63 10.75 -9.07 -7.95
N ASP A 64 10.34 -7.87 -8.31
CA ASP A 64 11.04 -6.98 -9.23
C ASP A 64 11.39 -5.63 -8.63
N ARG A 65 10.97 -5.37 -7.39
CA ARG A 65 11.28 -4.13 -6.68
C ARG A 65 11.74 -4.37 -5.26
N ALA A 66 12.68 -3.55 -4.82
CA ALA A 66 13.13 -3.46 -3.45
C ALA A 66 13.21 -1.99 -3.08
N VAL A 67 12.56 -1.59 -1.98
CA VAL A 67 12.50 -0.20 -1.52
C VAL A 67 12.99 -0.14 -0.09
N GLU A 68 14.04 0.65 0.14
CA GLU A 68 14.55 0.90 1.48
C GLU A 68 13.65 1.91 2.19
N LEU A 69 13.19 1.56 3.38
CA LEU A 69 12.25 2.36 4.16
C LEU A 69 12.85 2.80 5.49
N PRO A 70 12.43 3.94 6.06
CA PRO A 70 12.83 4.33 7.41
C PRO A 70 12.47 3.28 8.44
N ASP A 71 13.32 3.09 9.47
CA ASP A 71 13.06 2.14 10.54
C ASP A 71 12.15 2.70 11.64
N THR A 72 12.06 4.03 11.75
CA THR A 72 11.28 4.71 12.79
C THR A 72 10.56 5.92 12.21
N GLY A 73 9.65 6.51 12.99
CA GLY A 73 8.93 7.72 12.60
C GLY A 73 7.58 7.47 11.94
N TRP A 74 7.14 6.23 11.87
CA TRP A 74 5.87 5.86 11.28
C TRP A 74 4.69 6.20 12.19
N ILE A 75 3.58 6.62 11.59
CA ILE A 75 2.29 6.77 12.27
C ILE A 75 1.40 5.64 11.81
N THR A 76 0.70 5.00 12.76
CA THR A 76 -0.16 3.84 12.49
C THR A 76 -1.61 4.21 12.75
N VAL A 77 -2.48 3.89 11.80
CA VAL A 77 -3.95 4.02 11.93
C VAL A 77 -4.56 2.66 11.68
N ARG A 78 -5.49 2.27 12.55
CA ARG A 78 -6.25 1.02 12.41
C ARG A 78 -7.73 1.33 12.24
N GLY A 79 -8.41 0.50 11.44
CA GLY A 79 -9.83 0.66 11.20
C GLY A 79 -10.40 -0.50 10.41
N LYS A 80 -11.62 -0.33 9.93
CA LYS A 80 -12.28 -1.33 9.09
C LYS A 80 -11.89 -1.15 7.63
N THR A 81 -11.64 -2.24 6.93
CA THR A 81 -11.33 -2.22 5.49
C THR A 81 -12.46 -1.55 4.70
N ALA A 82 -13.71 -1.72 5.12
CA ALA A 82 -14.85 -1.06 4.49
C ALA A 82 -14.78 0.47 4.56
N ASN A 83 -14.03 1.03 5.52
CA ASN A 83 -13.85 2.47 5.71
C ASN A 83 -12.52 2.99 5.18
N LEU A 84 -11.83 2.21 4.36
CA LEU A 84 -10.48 2.52 3.89
C LEU A 84 -10.38 3.88 3.20
N GLY A 85 -11.35 4.23 2.38
CA GLY A 85 -11.39 5.53 1.71
C GLY A 85 -11.44 6.71 2.68
N GLU A 86 -12.22 6.60 3.75
CA GLU A 86 -12.32 7.62 4.79
C GLU A 86 -11.02 7.75 5.57
N ILE A 87 -10.35 6.63 5.83
CA ILE A 87 -9.05 6.61 6.52
C ILE A 87 -8.02 7.36 5.69
N TYR A 88 -7.92 7.09 4.40
CA TYR A 88 -6.99 7.78 3.51
C TYR A 88 -7.31 9.25 3.36
N GLU A 89 -8.59 9.62 3.31
CA GLU A 89 -9.00 11.01 3.24
C GLU A 89 -8.45 11.81 4.43
N LYS A 90 -8.55 11.26 5.64
CA LYS A 90 -8.01 11.89 6.84
C LYS A 90 -6.48 11.98 6.83
N ILE A 91 -5.81 10.92 6.39
CA ILE A 91 -4.35 10.88 6.28
C ILE A 91 -3.87 11.97 5.31
N TYR A 92 -4.50 12.08 4.15
CA TYR A 92 -4.09 13.06 3.13
C TYR A 92 -4.36 14.51 3.54
N GLN A 93 -5.28 14.76 4.45
CA GLN A 93 -5.50 16.09 5.02
C GLN A 93 -4.31 16.58 5.86
N GLU A 94 -3.49 15.69 6.39
CA GLU A 94 -2.30 16.03 7.18
C GLU A 94 -1.12 16.49 6.31
N GLY A 95 -1.18 16.30 5.00
CA GLY A 95 -0.16 16.76 4.05
C GLY A 95 0.37 15.65 3.15
N ARG A 96 1.54 15.92 2.56
CA ARG A 96 2.15 15.03 1.58
C ARG A 96 2.89 13.89 2.27
N LEU A 97 2.57 12.67 1.87
CA LEU A 97 3.24 11.45 2.35
C LEU A 97 4.45 11.11 1.47
N LYS A 98 5.46 10.48 2.10
CA LYS A 98 6.54 9.81 1.38
C LYS A 98 6.22 8.35 1.15
N TYR A 99 5.68 7.69 2.17
CA TYR A 99 5.38 6.26 2.14
C TYR A 99 4.07 5.98 2.85
N GLU A 100 3.32 4.99 2.35
CA GLU A 100 2.21 4.39 3.07
C GLU A 100 2.26 2.88 2.89
N ILE A 101 2.03 2.13 3.97
CA ILE A 101 1.99 0.68 3.96
C ILE A 101 0.62 0.26 4.45
N GLU A 102 -0.07 -0.59 3.70
CA GLU A 102 -1.36 -1.13 4.10
C GLU A 102 -1.29 -2.63 4.32
N ARG A 103 -1.96 -3.07 5.39
CA ARG A 103 -2.10 -4.47 5.77
C ARG A 103 -3.56 -4.76 6.02
N PHE A 104 -3.99 -5.95 5.63
CA PHE A 104 -5.35 -6.39 5.82
C PHE A 104 -5.39 -7.62 6.74
N THR A 105 -6.42 -7.70 7.58
CA THR A 105 -6.66 -8.88 8.43
C THR A 105 -7.81 -9.70 7.87
N ASP A 106 -7.93 -10.95 8.31
CA ASP A 106 -9.03 -11.84 7.93
C ASP A 106 -10.37 -11.47 8.59
N CYS A 107 -10.34 -10.54 9.56
CA CYS A 107 -11.54 -10.06 10.28
C CYS A 107 -12.16 -8.81 9.63
N GLY A 108 -11.70 -8.39 8.46
CA GLY A 108 -12.18 -7.19 7.77
C GLY A 108 -11.61 -5.88 8.33
N ASP A 109 -10.54 -5.95 9.10
CA ASP A 109 -9.81 -4.79 9.59
C ASP A 109 -8.62 -4.47 8.70
N CYS A 110 -8.13 -3.24 8.79
CA CYS A 110 -6.92 -2.82 8.12
C CYS A 110 -6.02 -1.99 9.04
N GLU A 111 -4.74 -1.97 8.72
CA GLU A 111 -3.75 -1.14 9.39
C GLU A 111 -2.98 -0.37 8.33
N ILE A 112 -2.93 0.94 8.49
CA ILE A 112 -2.18 1.83 7.60
C ILE A 112 -1.05 2.45 8.40
N MET A 113 0.18 2.23 7.94
CA MET A 113 1.36 2.92 8.45
C MET A 113 1.75 3.97 7.42
N TYR A 114 2.00 5.19 7.85
CA TYR A 114 2.42 6.23 6.92
C TYR A 114 3.56 7.08 7.49
N TYR A 115 4.31 7.69 6.56
CA TYR A 115 5.51 8.46 6.86
C TYR A 115 5.54 9.77 6.08
#